data_af27440c88f46f752976de6fdcf549ce
#
_entry.id   af27440c88f46f752976de6fdcf549ce
#
_cell.length_a   1.000
_cell.length_b   1.000
_cell.length_c   1.000
_cell.angle_alpha   90.00
_cell.angle_beta   90.00
_cell.angle_gamma   90.00
#
_symmetry.space_group_name_H-M   'P 1'
#
loop_
_entity.id
_entity.type
_entity.pdbx_description
1 polymer ?
#
loop_
_entity_poly.entity_id
_entity_poly.type
_entity_poly.pdbx_seq_one_letter_code
_entity_poly.pdbx_strand_id
1 'polypeptide(L)'
;KNDIEVLVELYFTGEESAALAQEAVRFWVYEYHVDGVHLSGFAPAELLASDPLLADTKLLAGSWDGVRVPKTAAAPKLRERRWHLGEYNEGFLIDMRRVLKGDEDQVGRLIYQTRRNPDAYGVINYMAATNGFTMMDMVSCEQKHNEANGENNRDGSDYNYTWNCGVEGTTRKKKIVQMRKKQLRNAFLLLFLSQGTPMFLAGDEFGNSQNGNNNAYCQDNEISWLNWHQLET
;
A
#
# COMPACT_ATOMS: atom_id res chain seq x y z
N LYS A 1 4.25 -17.59 -18.96
CA LYS A 1 3.56 -16.75 -17.94
C LYS A 1 4.63 -16.29 -16.98
N ASN A 2 4.72 -14.99 -16.76
CA ASN A 2 5.82 -14.39 -16.00
C ASN A 2 5.48 -14.21 -14.51
N ASP A 3 4.49 -14.94 -13.96
CA ASP A 3 4.02 -14.85 -12.58
C ASP A 3 3.74 -13.40 -12.11
N ILE A 4 3.32 -12.55 -13.05
CA ILE A 4 2.92 -11.16 -12.81
C ILE A 4 1.39 -11.12 -12.75
N GLU A 5 0.85 -10.55 -11.70
CA GLU A 5 -0.57 -10.27 -11.57
C GLU A 5 -0.86 -8.83 -11.99
N VAL A 6 -1.95 -8.66 -12.73
CA VAL A 6 -2.42 -7.34 -13.17
C VAL A 6 -3.63 -6.96 -12.32
N LEU A 7 -3.50 -5.86 -11.60
CA LEU A 7 -4.55 -5.30 -10.77
C LEU A 7 -5.00 -3.95 -11.36
N VAL A 8 -6.30 -3.69 -11.36
CA VAL A 8 -6.87 -2.39 -11.72
C VAL A 8 -7.40 -1.70 -10.47
N GLU A 9 -7.20 -0.40 -10.35
CA GLU A 9 -7.84 0.41 -9.32
C GLU A 9 -9.11 1.05 -9.88
N LEU A 10 -10.24 0.86 -9.19
CA LEU A 10 -11.52 1.47 -9.51
C LEU A 10 -11.96 2.36 -8.35
N TYR A 11 -12.14 3.64 -8.65
CA TYR A 11 -12.64 4.62 -7.69
C TYR A 11 -14.14 4.81 -7.85
N PHE A 12 -14.89 4.69 -6.76
CA PHE A 12 -16.33 4.84 -6.72
C PHE A 12 -16.70 6.13 -5.95
N THR A 13 -17.44 7.01 -6.59
CA THR A 13 -17.89 8.29 -6.00
C THR A 13 -19.02 8.09 -5.00
N GLY A 14 -19.74 6.96 -5.10
CA GLY A 14 -20.96 6.67 -4.34
C GLY A 14 -22.25 7.15 -5.04
N GLU A 15 -22.11 7.77 -6.22
CA GLU A 15 -23.24 8.16 -7.06
C GLU A 15 -23.67 7.04 -8.01
N GLU A 16 -22.80 6.08 -8.25
CA GLU A 16 -23.07 4.92 -9.10
C GLU A 16 -24.06 3.96 -8.41
N SER A 17 -24.94 3.35 -9.20
CA SER A 17 -25.76 2.26 -8.69
C SER A 17 -24.89 1.05 -8.36
N ALA A 18 -25.28 0.28 -7.34
CA ALA A 18 -24.55 -0.94 -6.98
C ALA A 18 -24.45 -1.95 -8.15
N ALA A 19 -25.46 -1.99 -9.02
CA ALA A 19 -25.45 -2.81 -10.23
C ALA A 19 -24.38 -2.33 -11.24
N LEU A 20 -24.28 -1.01 -11.47
CA LEU A 20 -23.26 -0.44 -12.35
C LEU A 20 -21.84 -0.73 -11.83
N ALA A 21 -21.64 -0.56 -10.52
CA ALA A 21 -20.35 -0.88 -9.90
C ALA A 21 -19.97 -2.36 -10.08
N GLN A 22 -20.93 -3.27 -9.91
CA GLN A 22 -20.73 -4.70 -10.12
C GLN A 22 -20.42 -5.03 -11.59
N GLU A 23 -21.15 -4.44 -12.54
CA GLU A 23 -20.89 -4.60 -13.96
C GLU A 23 -19.51 -4.06 -14.36
N ALA A 24 -19.10 -2.92 -13.83
CA ALA A 24 -17.77 -2.35 -14.09
C ALA A 24 -16.66 -3.29 -13.63
N VAL A 25 -16.74 -3.86 -12.42
CA VAL A 25 -15.74 -4.82 -11.93
C VAL A 25 -15.72 -6.08 -12.81
N ARG A 26 -16.90 -6.64 -13.12
CA ARG A 26 -17.01 -7.81 -14.01
C ARG A 26 -16.42 -7.55 -15.39
N PHE A 27 -16.66 -6.35 -15.95
CA PHE A 27 -16.12 -5.96 -17.26
C PHE A 27 -14.59 -6.02 -17.28
N TRP A 28 -13.91 -5.46 -16.30
CA TRP A 28 -12.46 -5.53 -16.21
C TRP A 28 -11.93 -6.96 -16.09
N VAL A 29 -12.62 -7.78 -15.30
CA VAL A 29 -12.24 -9.20 -15.12
C VAL A 29 -12.43 -10.01 -16.40
N TYR A 30 -13.58 -9.84 -17.10
CA TYR A 30 -13.91 -10.68 -18.24
C TYR A 30 -13.29 -10.19 -19.55
N GLU A 31 -13.26 -8.90 -19.78
CA GLU A 31 -12.77 -8.35 -21.05
C GLU A 31 -11.25 -8.15 -21.04
N TYR A 32 -10.70 -7.75 -19.89
CA TYR A 32 -9.26 -7.46 -19.77
C TYR A 32 -8.49 -8.53 -19.02
N HIS A 33 -9.17 -9.53 -18.46
CA HIS A 33 -8.57 -10.66 -17.75
C HIS A 33 -7.61 -10.22 -16.63
N VAL A 34 -8.01 -9.17 -15.87
CA VAL A 34 -7.24 -8.73 -14.71
C VAL A 34 -7.36 -9.77 -13.58
N ASP A 35 -6.28 -9.93 -12.82
CA ASP A 35 -6.21 -10.89 -11.71
C ASP A 35 -6.88 -10.37 -10.45
N GLY A 36 -7.08 -9.05 -10.37
CA GLY A 36 -7.75 -8.44 -9.23
C GLY A 36 -8.11 -6.98 -9.43
N VAL A 37 -8.87 -6.46 -8.48
CA VAL A 37 -9.37 -5.08 -8.47
C VAL A 37 -9.12 -4.46 -7.10
N HIS A 38 -8.50 -3.29 -7.09
CA HIS A 38 -8.44 -2.44 -5.91
C HIS A 38 -9.65 -1.50 -5.90
N LEU A 39 -10.47 -1.63 -4.86
CA LEU A 39 -11.70 -0.90 -4.67
C LEU A 39 -11.43 0.33 -3.81
N SER A 40 -11.59 1.50 -4.38
CA SER A 40 -11.39 2.79 -3.70
C SER A 40 -12.71 3.58 -3.60
N GLY A 41 -12.78 4.52 -2.66
CA GLY A 41 -13.97 5.33 -2.45
C GLY A 41 -15.14 4.55 -1.83
N PHE A 42 -16.36 4.78 -2.33
CA PHE A 42 -17.61 4.20 -1.79
C PHE A 42 -18.03 2.93 -2.54
N ALA A 43 -17.13 1.98 -2.69
CA ALA A 43 -17.43 0.72 -3.37
C ALA A 43 -18.49 -0.09 -2.62
N PRO A 44 -19.43 -0.77 -3.33
CA PRO A 44 -20.42 -1.66 -2.73
C PRO A 44 -19.77 -2.99 -2.34
N ALA A 45 -18.89 -2.95 -1.33
CA ALA A 45 -17.98 -4.03 -0.97
C ALA A 45 -18.70 -5.36 -0.67
N GLU A 46 -19.84 -5.34 0.04
CA GLU A 46 -20.60 -6.55 0.39
C GLU A 46 -21.17 -7.25 -0.86
N LEU A 47 -21.67 -6.47 -1.82
CA LEU A 47 -22.18 -7.01 -3.09
C LEU A 47 -21.05 -7.65 -3.91
N LEU A 48 -19.91 -6.96 -4.04
CA LEU A 48 -18.77 -7.44 -4.80
C LEU A 48 -18.14 -8.68 -4.17
N ALA A 49 -17.95 -8.67 -2.85
CA ALA A 49 -17.40 -9.81 -2.11
C ALA A 49 -18.31 -11.07 -2.16
N SER A 50 -19.60 -10.87 -2.40
CA SER A 50 -20.60 -11.95 -2.49
C SER A 50 -20.84 -12.43 -3.93
N ASP A 51 -20.23 -11.79 -4.91
CA ASP A 51 -20.43 -12.10 -6.32
C ASP A 51 -19.77 -13.43 -6.71
N PRO A 52 -20.56 -14.46 -7.10
CA PRO A 52 -19.98 -15.75 -7.51
C PRO A 52 -19.03 -15.66 -8.72
N LEU A 53 -19.26 -14.66 -9.59
CA LEU A 53 -18.42 -14.45 -10.77
C LEU A 53 -17.04 -13.86 -10.43
N LEU A 54 -16.91 -13.25 -9.27
CA LEU A 54 -15.66 -12.67 -8.78
C LEU A 54 -14.95 -13.57 -7.75
N ALA A 55 -15.40 -14.81 -7.55
CA ALA A 55 -14.85 -15.70 -6.53
C ALA A 55 -13.37 -16.04 -6.71
N ASP A 56 -12.86 -15.99 -7.93
CA ASP A 56 -11.45 -16.24 -8.27
C ASP A 56 -10.65 -14.94 -8.51
N THR A 57 -11.29 -13.78 -8.35
CA THR A 57 -10.70 -12.46 -8.55
C THR A 57 -10.27 -11.87 -7.21
N LYS A 58 -9.07 -11.34 -7.11
CA LYS A 58 -8.61 -10.63 -5.91
C LYS A 58 -9.35 -9.30 -5.78
N LEU A 59 -10.03 -9.10 -4.67
CA LEU A 59 -10.69 -7.85 -4.32
C LEU A 59 -9.93 -7.22 -3.17
N LEU A 60 -9.30 -6.09 -3.43
CA LEU A 60 -8.47 -5.36 -2.48
C LEU A 60 -9.19 -4.06 -2.09
N ALA A 61 -9.19 -3.72 -0.82
CA ALA A 61 -9.82 -2.50 -0.31
C ALA A 61 -9.08 -1.97 0.92
N GLY A 62 -9.37 -0.73 1.31
CA GLY A 62 -8.80 -0.13 2.52
C GLY A 62 -9.34 -0.76 3.82
N SER A 63 -10.52 -1.37 3.80
CA SER A 63 -11.07 -2.14 4.93
C SER A 63 -12.17 -3.10 4.47
N TRP A 64 -12.23 -4.24 5.12
CA TRP A 64 -13.32 -5.21 5.00
C TRP A 64 -14.12 -5.34 6.31
N ASP A 65 -13.89 -4.48 7.28
CA ASP A 65 -14.58 -4.50 8.54
C ASP A 65 -16.09 -4.25 8.35
N GLY A 66 -16.91 -5.13 8.96
CA GLY A 66 -18.36 -5.04 8.84
C GLY A 66 -18.97 -5.64 7.56
N VAL A 67 -18.14 -5.99 6.56
CA VAL A 67 -18.62 -6.65 5.34
C VAL A 67 -19.01 -8.10 5.65
N ARG A 68 -20.27 -8.43 5.40
CA ARG A 68 -20.81 -9.79 5.59
C ARG A 68 -20.83 -10.53 4.26
N VAL A 69 -19.91 -11.48 4.09
CA VAL A 69 -20.03 -12.43 2.98
C VAL A 69 -21.05 -13.50 3.38
N PRO A 70 -22.17 -13.63 2.66
CA PRO A 70 -23.21 -14.60 3.00
C PRO A 70 -22.64 -16.03 3.05
N LYS A 71 -22.97 -16.76 4.09
CA LYS A 71 -22.65 -18.20 4.20
C LYS A 71 -23.70 -18.98 3.37
N THR A 72 -23.74 -18.78 2.06
CA THR A 72 -24.70 -19.49 1.23
C THR A 72 -24.21 -20.89 0.90
N ALA A 73 -25.10 -21.88 1.07
CA ALA A 73 -24.85 -23.27 0.67
C ALA A 73 -24.53 -23.45 -0.83
N ALA A 74 -24.83 -22.43 -1.65
CA ALA A 74 -24.64 -22.43 -3.08
C ALA A 74 -23.19 -22.17 -3.53
N ALA A 75 -22.30 -21.75 -2.65
CA ALA A 75 -20.93 -21.47 -2.98
C ALA A 75 -19.94 -22.04 -1.95
N PRO A 76 -19.81 -23.40 -1.85
CA PRO A 76 -18.79 -24.01 -0.97
C PRO A 76 -17.39 -23.51 -1.30
N LYS A 77 -17.11 -23.23 -2.58
CA LYS A 77 -15.84 -22.68 -3.05
C LYS A 77 -15.53 -21.29 -2.52
N LEU A 78 -16.53 -20.41 -2.33
CA LEU A 78 -16.34 -19.09 -1.72
C LEU A 78 -15.96 -19.20 -0.23
N ARG A 79 -16.41 -20.24 0.45
CA ARG A 79 -16.08 -20.48 1.86
C ARG A 79 -14.65 -20.98 2.05
N GLU A 80 -14.15 -21.75 1.08
CA GLU A 80 -12.78 -22.28 1.08
C GLU A 80 -11.78 -21.25 0.54
N ARG A 81 -12.23 -20.25 -0.23
CA ARG A 81 -11.42 -19.22 -0.89
C ARG A 81 -11.57 -17.83 -0.27
N ARG A 82 -11.44 -17.73 1.04
CA ARG A 82 -11.34 -16.43 1.77
C ARG A 82 -10.15 -15.57 1.32
N TRP A 83 -9.29 -16.13 0.47
CA TRP A 83 -8.05 -15.56 -0.03
C TRP A 83 -8.22 -14.54 -1.15
N HIS A 84 -9.45 -14.32 -1.63
CA HIS A 84 -9.70 -13.34 -2.68
C HIS A 84 -9.95 -11.92 -2.13
N LEU A 85 -10.19 -11.78 -0.81
CA LEU A 85 -10.35 -10.48 -0.16
C LEU A 85 -9.03 -10.07 0.51
N GLY A 86 -8.52 -8.90 0.20
CA GLY A 86 -7.31 -8.35 0.78
C GLY A 86 -7.51 -6.92 1.27
N GLU A 87 -7.03 -6.63 2.48
CA GLU A 87 -7.04 -5.29 3.04
C GLU A 87 -5.68 -4.64 2.90
N TYR A 88 -5.63 -3.43 2.33
CA TYR A 88 -4.47 -2.56 2.44
C TYR A 88 -4.40 -1.98 3.85
N ASN A 89 -3.46 -2.48 4.66
CA ASN A 89 -3.33 -2.12 6.07
C ASN A 89 -2.59 -0.79 6.24
N GLU A 90 -3.30 0.32 6.05
CA GLU A 90 -2.76 1.66 6.28
C GLU A 90 -2.32 1.85 7.75
N GLY A 91 -3.01 1.20 8.68
CA GLY A 91 -2.62 1.20 10.09
C GLY A 91 -1.22 0.65 10.32
N PHE A 92 -0.78 -0.33 9.54
CA PHE A 92 0.59 -0.84 9.59
C PHE A 92 1.60 0.23 9.16
N LEU A 93 1.35 0.93 8.05
CA LEU A 93 2.19 2.03 7.59
C LEU A 93 2.36 3.08 8.68
N ILE A 94 1.26 3.57 9.25
CA ILE A 94 1.27 4.63 10.26
C ILE A 94 2.00 4.19 11.52
N ASP A 95 1.59 3.05 12.08
CA ASP A 95 2.08 2.57 13.38
C ASP A 95 3.56 2.15 13.29
N MET A 96 3.97 1.46 12.21
CA MET A 96 5.36 1.02 12.07
C MET A 96 6.32 2.16 11.77
N ARG A 97 5.91 3.18 11.02
CA ARG A 97 6.69 4.41 10.84
C ARG A 97 6.90 5.12 12.18
N ARG A 98 5.87 5.21 13.02
CA ARG A 98 5.95 5.79 14.35
C ARG A 98 6.86 4.99 15.29
N VAL A 99 6.80 3.65 15.22
CA VAL A 99 7.73 2.76 15.93
C VAL A 99 9.17 3.02 15.52
N LEU A 100 9.45 3.10 14.21
CA LEU A 100 10.80 3.36 13.70
C LEU A 100 11.31 4.75 14.04
N LYS A 101 10.44 5.73 14.07
CA LYS A 101 10.75 7.10 14.50
C LYS A 101 11.07 7.18 16.00
N GLY A 102 10.52 6.27 16.81
CA GLY A 102 10.69 6.23 18.26
C GLY A 102 9.66 7.06 19.02
N ASP A 103 8.46 7.23 18.47
CA ASP A 103 7.36 7.86 19.17
C ASP A 103 7.00 7.08 20.45
N GLU A 104 6.53 7.78 21.47
CA GLU A 104 6.12 7.17 22.74
C GLU A 104 4.87 6.30 22.56
N ASP A 105 4.69 5.35 23.50
CA ASP A 105 3.51 4.46 23.60
C ASP A 105 3.21 3.58 22.37
N GLN A 106 4.22 3.27 21.53
CA GLN A 106 4.02 2.48 20.32
C GLN A 106 4.10 0.95 20.52
N VAL A 107 4.47 0.44 21.71
CA VAL A 107 4.64 -1.01 21.93
C VAL A 107 3.36 -1.78 21.69
N GLY A 108 2.22 -1.27 22.18
CA GLY A 108 0.91 -1.91 21.95
C GLY A 108 0.54 -1.95 20.47
N ARG A 109 0.84 -0.89 19.73
CA ARG A 109 0.62 -0.80 18.28
C ARG A 109 1.51 -1.77 17.52
N LEU A 110 2.79 -1.85 17.88
CA LEU A 110 3.73 -2.81 17.31
C LEU A 110 3.21 -4.25 17.46
N ILE A 111 2.81 -4.64 18.67
CA ILE A 111 2.28 -5.98 18.95
C ILE A 111 1.01 -6.26 18.15
N TYR A 112 0.10 -5.29 18.10
CA TYR A 112 -1.16 -5.42 17.36
C TYR A 112 -0.91 -5.63 15.86
N GLN A 113 -0.15 -4.73 15.24
CA GLN A 113 0.07 -4.75 13.79
C GLN A 113 0.88 -5.97 13.32
N THR A 114 1.91 -6.37 14.08
CA THR A 114 2.72 -7.53 13.72
C THR A 114 1.98 -8.87 13.81
N ARG A 115 0.89 -8.91 14.57
CA ARG A 115 0.09 -10.13 14.79
C ARG A 115 -1.28 -10.08 14.10
N ARG A 116 -1.62 -8.98 13.46
CA ARG A 116 -2.93 -8.80 12.83
C ARG A 116 -3.12 -9.78 11.67
N ASN A 117 -4.06 -10.69 11.84
CA ASN A 117 -4.38 -11.73 10.86
C ASN A 117 -5.85 -12.18 11.04
N PRO A 118 -6.83 -11.38 10.58
CA PRO A 118 -8.24 -11.72 10.69
C PRO A 118 -8.60 -12.96 9.87
N ASP A 119 -9.59 -13.73 10.33
CA ASP A 119 -10.03 -14.95 9.64
C ASP A 119 -10.83 -14.68 8.34
N ALA A 120 -11.35 -13.47 8.17
CA ALA A 120 -12.30 -13.16 7.11
C ALA A 120 -11.65 -12.69 5.79
N TYR A 121 -10.45 -12.14 5.84
CA TYR A 121 -9.72 -11.59 4.70
C TYR A 121 -8.21 -11.58 4.94
N GLY A 122 -7.42 -11.49 3.88
CA GLY A 122 -5.98 -11.30 3.97
C GLY A 122 -5.62 -9.87 4.35
N VAL A 123 -4.47 -9.68 4.99
CA VAL A 123 -3.92 -8.36 5.32
C VAL A 123 -2.68 -8.12 4.48
N ILE A 124 -2.63 -7.00 3.79
CA ILE A 124 -1.49 -6.55 3.01
C ILE A 124 -0.81 -5.44 3.81
N ASN A 125 0.34 -5.76 4.40
CA ASN A 125 1.14 -4.81 5.15
C ASN A 125 2.09 -4.07 4.23
N TYR A 126 2.22 -2.76 4.40
CA TYR A 126 3.15 -1.93 3.64
C TYR A 126 3.65 -0.75 4.46
N MET A 127 4.79 -0.22 4.08
CA MET A 127 5.38 0.99 4.67
C MET A 127 5.61 2.10 3.64
N ALA A 128 5.49 1.77 2.35
CA ALA A 128 5.48 2.68 1.22
C ALA A 128 4.48 2.19 0.18
N ALA A 129 3.88 3.11 -0.56
CA ALA A 129 2.94 2.84 -1.64
C ALA A 129 3.11 3.92 -2.73
N THR A 130 2.36 3.80 -3.82
CA THR A 130 2.38 4.78 -4.92
C THR A 130 1.98 6.19 -4.47
N ASN A 131 1.13 6.29 -3.45
CA ASN A 131 0.77 7.55 -2.81
C ASN A 131 1.51 7.67 -1.47
N GLY A 132 2.43 8.60 -1.38
CA GLY A 132 3.24 8.80 -0.20
C GLY A 132 4.74 8.71 -0.46
N PHE A 133 5.53 8.72 0.60
CA PHE A 133 6.97 8.58 0.50
C PHE A 133 7.40 7.16 0.17
N THR A 134 8.46 7.01 -0.65
CA THR A 134 9.23 5.77 -0.74
C THR A 134 9.83 5.41 0.61
N MET A 135 10.31 4.18 0.78
CA MET A 135 10.97 3.81 2.04
C MET A 135 12.27 4.60 2.29
N MET A 136 12.98 5.02 1.23
CA MET A 136 14.14 5.90 1.37
C MET A 136 13.74 7.31 1.78
N ASP A 137 12.68 7.87 1.21
CA ASP A 137 12.19 9.20 1.59
C ASP A 137 11.62 9.21 3.00
N MET A 138 10.98 8.12 3.45
CA MET A 138 10.52 7.93 4.83
C MET A 138 11.64 8.14 5.87
N VAL A 139 12.87 7.79 5.56
CA VAL A 139 14.03 7.95 6.46
C VAL A 139 14.91 9.14 6.09
N SER A 140 14.50 9.94 5.12
CA SER A 140 15.27 11.06 4.58
C SER A 140 14.57 12.40 4.67
N CYS A 141 13.24 12.42 4.74
CA CYS A 141 12.43 13.63 4.69
C CYS A 141 11.39 13.64 5.83
N GLU A 142 11.28 14.75 6.53
CA GLU A 142 10.18 15.03 7.47
C GLU A 142 9.05 15.80 6.80
N GLN A 143 9.40 16.56 5.76
CA GLN A 143 8.45 17.36 5.00
C GLN A 143 8.37 16.86 3.57
N LYS A 144 7.22 17.04 2.95
CA LYS A 144 7.05 16.78 1.52
C LYS A 144 7.73 17.86 0.69
N HIS A 145 8.25 17.46 -0.46
CA HIS A 145 8.93 18.31 -1.44
C HIS A 145 8.27 18.12 -2.81
N ASN A 146 7.01 18.60 -2.93
CA ASN A 146 6.18 18.45 -4.14
C ASN A 146 6.22 19.69 -5.04
N GLU A 147 7.19 20.59 -4.88
CA GLU A 147 7.28 21.84 -5.64
C GLU A 147 7.30 21.58 -7.15
N ALA A 148 7.93 20.48 -7.59
CA ALA A 148 8.01 20.09 -8.99
C ALA A 148 6.63 19.76 -9.61
N ASN A 149 5.61 19.50 -8.80
CA ASN A 149 4.24 19.23 -9.26
C ASN A 149 3.49 20.49 -9.71
N GLY A 150 4.02 21.69 -9.43
CA GLY A 150 3.38 22.97 -9.81
C GLY A 150 2.20 23.39 -8.93
N GLU A 151 1.92 22.66 -7.87
CA GLU A 151 0.80 22.88 -6.93
C GLU A 151 1.21 23.72 -5.71
N ASN A 152 2.37 24.38 -5.74
CA ASN A 152 2.95 25.12 -4.60
C ASN A 152 3.09 24.26 -3.33
N ASN A 153 3.45 22.99 -3.47
CA ASN A 153 3.60 22.02 -2.39
C ASN A 153 2.34 21.81 -1.53
N ARG A 154 1.14 22.04 -2.10
CA ARG A 154 -0.15 21.87 -1.40
C ARG A 154 -0.75 20.48 -1.58
N ASP A 155 -0.35 19.78 -2.62
CA ASP A 155 -0.75 18.41 -2.95
C ASP A 155 -0.03 17.36 -2.07
N GLY A 156 -0.56 16.15 -2.03
CA GLY A 156 -0.06 15.08 -1.19
C GLY A 156 -0.31 15.30 0.31
N SER A 157 0.01 14.30 1.12
CA SER A 157 -0.22 14.32 2.56
C SER A 157 0.83 15.15 3.31
N ASP A 158 0.39 15.95 4.28
CA ASP A 158 1.27 16.62 5.24
C ASP A 158 1.70 15.68 6.39
N TYR A 159 0.98 14.57 6.58
CA TYR A 159 1.20 13.62 7.69
C TYR A 159 1.89 12.35 7.17
N ASN A 160 3.22 12.33 7.22
CA ASN A 160 4.00 11.22 6.66
C ASN A 160 4.57 10.28 7.72
N TYR A 161 4.54 10.66 9.01
CA TYR A 161 5.04 9.86 10.15
C TYR A 161 6.50 9.44 9.99
N THR A 162 7.34 10.34 9.51
CA THR A 162 8.71 10.08 9.08
C THR A 162 9.75 10.70 9.99
N TRP A 163 11.01 10.29 9.82
CA TRP A 163 12.16 10.88 10.48
C TRP A 163 13.34 10.95 9.52
N ASN A 164 13.87 12.16 9.29
CA ASN A 164 14.97 12.41 8.36
C ASN A 164 16.34 11.95 8.86
N CYS A 165 16.41 11.31 10.02
CA CYS A 165 17.66 10.91 10.69
C CYS A 165 18.62 12.09 11.01
N GLY A 166 18.07 13.30 11.16
CA GLY A 166 18.80 14.50 11.54
C GLY A 166 19.32 15.36 10.38
N VAL A 167 18.96 15.04 9.14
CA VAL A 167 19.24 15.86 7.93
C VAL A 167 18.12 15.70 6.93
N GLU A 168 17.49 16.81 6.56
CA GLU A 168 16.45 16.80 5.55
C GLU A 168 17.02 16.54 4.15
N GLY A 169 16.36 15.62 3.41
CA GLY A 169 16.72 15.30 2.03
C GLY A 169 18.06 14.56 1.89
N THR A 170 18.68 14.69 0.72
CA THR A 170 19.92 13.99 0.37
C THR A 170 21.11 14.45 1.19
N THR A 171 21.99 13.53 1.61
CA THR A 171 23.20 13.85 2.38
C THR A 171 24.35 12.90 2.10
N ARG A 172 25.60 13.41 2.22
CA ARG A 172 26.84 12.61 2.16
C ARG A 172 27.45 12.34 3.54
N LYS A 173 26.80 12.78 4.63
CA LYS A 173 27.28 12.56 5.99
C LYS A 173 27.21 11.07 6.33
N LYS A 174 28.36 10.38 6.41
CA LYS A 174 28.46 8.92 6.60
C LYS A 174 27.59 8.40 7.76
N LYS A 175 27.57 9.08 8.90
CA LYS A 175 26.78 8.67 10.07
C LYS A 175 25.27 8.66 9.76
N ILE A 176 24.77 9.67 9.04
CA ILE A 176 23.36 9.79 8.66
C ILE A 176 23.00 8.70 7.64
N VAL A 177 23.83 8.52 6.61
CA VAL A 177 23.61 7.47 5.61
C VAL A 177 23.58 6.08 6.26
N GLN A 178 24.48 5.79 7.20
CA GLN A 178 24.47 4.53 7.94
C GLN A 178 23.20 4.37 8.80
N MET A 179 22.74 5.45 9.45
CA MET A 179 21.51 5.44 10.22
C MET A 179 20.30 5.15 9.32
N ARG A 180 20.16 5.82 8.17
CA ARG A 180 19.12 5.58 7.19
C ARG A 180 19.11 4.13 6.70
N LYS A 181 20.28 3.60 6.31
CA LYS A 181 20.41 2.18 5.93
C LYS A 181 20.02 1.22 7.06
N LYS A 182 20.29 1.57 8.32
CA LYS A 182 19.84 0.78 9.48
C LYS A 182 18.32 0.82 9.60
N GLN A 183 17.70 1.99 9.49
CA GLN A 183 16.25 2.14 9.59
C GLN A 183 15.51 1.44 8.45
N LEU A 184 16.04 1.47 7.21
CA LEU A 184 15.48 0.70 6.10
C LEU A 184 15.51 -0.81 6.38
N ARG A 185 16.64 -1.35 6.89
CA ARG A 185 16.69 -2.77 7.28
C ARG A 185 15.68 -3.11 8.38
N ASN A 186 15.53 -2.22 9.38
CA ASN A 186 14.52 -2.41 10.42
C ASN A 186 13.11 -2.40 9.84
N ALA A 187 12.82 -1.50 8.88
CA ALA A 187 11.53 -1.43 8.20
C ALA A 187 11.22 -2.73 7.45
N PHE A 188 12.17 -3.25 6.67
CA PHE A 188 12.01 -4.54 5.98
C PHE A 188 11.85 -5.70 6.97
N LEU A 189 12.60 -5.72 8.07
CA LEU A 189 12.43 -6.76 9.10
C LEU A 189 11.03 -6.72 9.71
N LEU A 190 10.50 -5.54 10.06
CA LEU A 190 9.14 -5.40 10.56
C LEU A 190 8.12 -5.88 9.52
N LEU A 191 8.31 -5.49 8.25
CA LEU A 191 7.42 -5.86 7.16
C LEU A 191 7.37 -7.37 6.93
N PHE A 192 8.53 -8.02 6.80
CA PHE A 192 8.61 -9.43 6.43
C PHE A 192 8.40 -10.40 7.60
N LEU A 193 8.58 -9.96 8.85
CA LEU A 193 8.35 -10.79 10.04
C LEU A 193 6.95 -10.63 10.63
N SER A 194 6.13 -9.74 10.10
CA SER A 194 4.74 -9.56 10.50
C SER A 194 3.82 -10.58 9.83
N GLN A 195 2.70 -10.90 10.49
CA GLN A 195 1.64 -11.69 9.87
C GLN A 195 1.01 -10.92 8.71
N GLY A 196 0.57 -11.63 7.67
CA GLY A 196 -0.02 -11.05 6.46
C GLY A 196 0.91 -11.09 5.25
N THR A 197 0.51 -10.42 4.19
CA THR A 197 1.27 -10.33 2.93
C THR A 197 2.11 -9.05 2.93
N PRO A 198 3.44 -9.15 2.82
CA PRO A 198 4.27 -7.96 2.71
C PRO A 198 4.14 -7.34 1.31
N MET A 199 3.96 -6.02 1.25
CA MET A 199 3.99 -5.23 0.03
C MET A 199 4.99 -4.10 0.19
N PHE A 200 5.80 -3.84 -0.83
CA PHE A 200 6.68 -2.70 -0.92
C PHE A 200 6.69 -2.14 -2.35
N LEU A 201 7.04 -0.89 -2.49
CA LEU A 201 7.09 -0.21 -3.78
C LEU A 201 8.34 -0.68 -4.55
N ALA A 202 8.19 -0.90 -5.86
CA ALA A 202 9.33 -1.24 -6.72
C ALA A 202 10.42 -0.16 -6.60
N GLY A 203 11.64 -0.58 -6.34
CA GLY A 203 12.77 0.31 -6.07
C GLY A 203 13.12 0.50 -4.59
N ASP A 204 12.20 0.23 -3.67
CA ASP A 204 12.49 0.31 -2.23
C ASP A 204 13.65 -0.63 -1.83
N GLU A 205 13.75 -1.80 -2.48
CA GLU A 205 14.77 -2.82 -2.24
C GLU A 205 16.21 -2.35 -2.51
N PHE A 206 16.38 -1.36 -3.38
CA PHE A 206 17.70 -0.73 -3.63
C PHE A 206 17.76 0.75 -3.20
N GLY A 207 16.73 1.22 -2.47
CA GLY A 207 16.73 2.54 -1.86
C GLY A 207 16.38 3.67 -2.83
N ASN A 208 15.44 3.41 -3.75
CA ASN A 208 14.89 4.43 -4.63
C ASN A 208 14.28 5.58 -3.83
N SER A 209 14.51 6.81 -4.28
CA SER A 209 13.99 8.04 -3.69
C SER A 209 13.30 8.89 -4.75
N GLN A 210 12.17 9.46 -4.41
CA GLN A 210 11.48 10.48 -5.20
C GLN A 210 11.85 11.90 -4.75
N ASN A 211 13.03 12.05 -4.11
CA ASN A 211 13.54 13.32 -3.59
C ASN A 211 12.58 14.04 -2.61
N GLY A 212 11.80 13.25 -1.86
CA GLY A 212 10.80 13.78 -0.94
C GLY A 212 9.48 14.20 -1.59
N ASN A 213 9.29 13.91 -2.89
CA ASN A 213 7.97 14.06 -3.51
C ASN A 213 7.10 12.87 -3.10
N ASN A 214 6.03 13.16 -2.34
CA ASN A 214 5.10 12.13 -1.86
C ASN A 214 3.82 12.00 -2.70
N ASN A 215 3.79 12.63 -3.87
CA ASN A 215 2.64 12.62 -4.79
C ASN A 215 3.10 12.76 -6.25
N ALA A 216 3.93 11.84 -6.72
CA ALA A 216 4.61 11.93 -8.01
C ALA A 216 3.71 11.65 -9.25
N TYR A 217 2.40 11.82 -9.13
CA TYR A 217 1.39 11.46 -10.15
C TYR A 217 1.61 12.12 -11.52
N CYS A 218 2.14 13.34 -11.55
CA CYS A 218 2.38 14.13 -12.78
C CYS A 218 3.86 14.12 -13.21
N GLN A 219 4.71 13.33 -12.57
CA GLN A 219 6.14 13.29 -12.84
C GLN A 219 6.47 12.16 -13.83
N ASP A 220 6.75 12.50 -15.06
CA ASP A 220 7.32 11.58 -16.07
C ASP A 220 8.81 11.91 -16.30
N ASN A 221 9.60 11.77 -15.23
CA ASN A 221 11.02 12.13 -15.18
C ASN A 221 11.77 11.36 -14.07
N GLU A 222 13.01 11.75 -13.77
CA GLU A 222 13.90 11.15 -12.77
C GLU A 222 13.31 11.09 -11.35
N ILE A 223 12.27 11.88 -11.03
CA ILE A 223 11.60 11.82 -9.72
C ILE A 223 10.85 10.49 -9.58
N SER A 224 10.15 10.05 -10.63
CA SER A 224 9.34 8.83 -10.60
C SER A 224 10.01 7.63 -11.28
N TRP A 225 11.00 7.85 -12.16
CA TRP A 225 11.67 6.76 -12.85
C TRP A 225 12.57 5.96 -11.93
N LEU A 226 12.61 4.64 -12.11
CA LEU A 226 13.50 3.76 -11.39
C LEU A 226 14.89 3.73 -12.04
N ASN A 227 15.92 4.05 -11.25
CA ASN A 227 17.30 3.96 -11.70
C ASN A 227 17.85 2.55 -11.49
N TRP A 228 17.69 1.68 -12.47
CA TRP A 228 18.12 0.27 -12.42
C TRP A 228 19.63 0.07 -12.25
N HIS A 229 20.45 1.08 -12.57
CA HIS A 229 21.91 1.00 -12.32
C HIS A 229 22.25 0.94 -10.82
N GLN A 230 21.34 1.30 -9.93
CA GLN A 230 21.55 1.19 -8.49
C GLN A 230 21.55 -0.27 -7.98
N LEU A 231 21.05 -1.22 -8.76
CA LEU A 231 21.15 -2.66 -8.44
C LEU A 231 22.56 -3.21 -8.54
N GLU A 232 23.48 -2.53 -9.25
CA GLU A 232 24.84 -2.99 -9.50
C GLU A 232 25.85 -2.50 -8.45
N THR A 233 25.38 -1.68 -7.47
CA THR A 233 26.23 -1.05 -6.44
C THR A 233 25.88 -1.50 -5.03
#